data_a68bc88998051fa8e26490ce8a9838bc
#
_entry.id   a68bc88998051fa8e26490ce8a9838bc
#
_cell.length_a   1.000
_cell.length_b   1.000
_cell.length_c   1.000
_cell.angle_alpha   90.00
_cell.angle_beta   90.00
_cell.angle_gamma   90.00
#
_symmetry.space_group_name_H-M   'P 1'
#
loop_
_entity.id
_entity.type
_entity.pdbx_description
1 polymer ?
#
loop_
_entity_poly.entity_id
_entity_poly.type
_entity_poly.pdbx_seq_one_letter_code
_entity_poly.pdbx_strand_id
1 'polypeptide(L)'
;IFVQSDDRTDDSYTSLKDRADSCEELKKEMSNKKSANRDVCAAIACNEWFDVRAFGQVFAFKGIPVSFGVRGPVSIHQAVSLSPIDIVSMQITKSVNSESGKESK
;
A
#
# COMPACT_ATOMS: atom_id res chain seq x y z
N ILE A 1 5.20 1.66 8.40
CA ILE A 1 4.79 2.12 7.05
C ILE A 1 4.49 0.91 6.18
N PHE A 2 3.39 0.95 5.45
CA PHE A 2 2.97 -0.15 4.59
C PHE A 2 3.72 -0.16 3.25
N VAL A 3 3.81 0.98 2.59
CA VAL A 3 4.50 1.09 1.29
C VAL A 3 5.94 1.48 1.51
N GLN A 4 6.85 0.55 1.27
CA GLN A 4 8.29 0.73 1.46
C GLN A 4 9.02 0.25 0.21
N SER A 5 9.97 1.03 -0.28
CA SER A 5 10.78 0.61 -1.42
C SER A 5 11.75 -0.51 -1.01
N ASP A 6 12.11 -1.36 -1.97
CA ASP A 6 12.92 -2.56 -1.72
C ASP A 6 14.30 -2.25 -1.10
N ASP A 7 14.84 -1.09 -1.37
CA ASP A 7 16.16 -0.68 -0.86
C ASP A 7 16.10 0.07 0.49
N ARG A 8 14.90 0.28 1.03
CA ARG A 8 14.69 1.03 2.28
C ARG A 8 13.64 0.40 3.20
N THR A 9 13.62 -0.92 3.23
CA THR A 9 12.68 -1.62 4.12
C THR A 9 13.21 -1.64 5.54
N ASP A 10 12.32 -1.51 6.50
CA ASP A 10 12.62 -1.66 7.92
C ASP A 10 12.17 -3.02 8.48
N ASP A 11 11.70 -3.92 7.61
CA ASP A 11 11.28 -5.27 7.95
C ASP A 11 11.80 -6.27 6.91
N SER A 12 11.42 -7.54 7.03
CA SER A 12 11.87 -8.60 6.14
C SER A 12 10.93 -8.87 4.96
N TYR A 13 9.87 -8.10 4.82
CA TYR A 13 8.87 -8.30 3.77
C TYR A 13 9.25 -7.58 2.49
N THR A 14 9.07 -8.26 1.35
CA THR A 14 9.48 -7.77 0.04
C THR A 14 8.31 -7.44 -0.89
N SER A 15 7.08 -7.70 -0.47
CA SER A 15 5.89 -7.36 -1.25
C SER A 15 4.81 -6.76 -0.35
N LEU A 16 3.88 -6.04 -0.96
CA LEU A 16 2.74 -5.49 -0.23
C LEU A 16 1.86 -6.59 0.35
N LYS A 17 1.71 -7.69 -0.40
CA LYS A 17 0.92 -8.83 0.07
C LYS A 17 1.53 -9.46 1.33
N ASP A 18 2.84 -9.68 1.34
CA ASP A 18 3.52 -10.27 2.49
C ASP A 18 3.39 -9.37 3.72
N ARG A 19 3.52 -8.07 3.52
CA ARG A 19 3.36 -7.10 4.62
C ARG A 19 1.93 -7.04 5.12
N ALA A 20 0.95 -7.12 4.24
CA ALA A 20 -0.47 -7.20 4.64
C ALA A 20 -0.74 -8.48 5.44
N ASP A 21 -0.17 -9.61 5.02
CA ASP A 21 -0.33 -10.90 5.70
C ASP A 21 0.36 -10.92 7.07
N SER A 22 1.32 -10.03 7.32
CA SER A 22 1.97 -9.93 8.63
C SER A 22 1.03 -9.41 9.72
N CYS A 23 -0.02 -8.71 9.35
CA CYS A 23 -1.08 -8.31 10.27
C CYS A 23 -2.11 -9.44 10.36
N GLU A 24 -2.08 -10.20 11.44
CA GLU A 24 -2.94 -11.38 11.61
C GLU A 24 -4.42 -11.03 11.57
N GLU A 25 -4.81 -9.93 12.17
CA GLU A 25 -6.20 -9.48 12.18
C GLU A 25 -6.71 -9.19 10.77
N LEU A 26 -5.92 -8.50 9.97
CA LEU A 26 -6.26 -8.17 8.59
C LEU A 26 -6.31 -9.43 7.72
N LYS A 27 -5.32 -10.31 7.85
CA LYS A 27 -5.28 -11.57 7.13
C LYS A 27 -6.51 -12.43 7.42
N LYS A 28 -6.88 -12.53 8.69
CA LYS A 28 -8.02 -13.29 9.15
C LYS A 28 -9.33 -12.75 8.58
N GLU A 29 -9.52 -11.45 8.62
CA GLU A 29 -10.72 -10.80 8.11
C GLU A 29 -10.82 -10.91 6.59
N MET A 30 -9.74 -10.69 5.86
CA MET A 30 -9.72 -10.81 4.40
C MET A 30 -9.92 -12.24 3.91
N SER A 31 -9.51 -13.22 4.69
CA SER A 31 -9.64 -14.65 4.33
C SER A 31 -11.04 -15.21 4.55
N ASN A 32 -11.91 -14.47 5.21
CA ASN A 32 -13.25 -14.93 5.52
C ASN A 32 -14.21 -14.62 4.36
N LYS A 33 -14.47 -15.61 3.52
CA LYS A 33 -15.29 -15.47 2.32
C LYS A 33 -16.75 -15.09 2.58
N LYS A 34 -17.29 -15.47 3.73
CA LYS A 34 -18.71 -15.30 4.03
C LYS A 34 -19.03 -14.05 4.83
N SER A 35 -18.12 -13.59 5.67
CA SER A 35 -18.35 -12.49 6.60
C SER A 35 -17.31 -11.38 6.54
N ALA A 36 -16.47 -11.37 5.52
CA ALA A 36 -15.48 -10.32 5.36
C ALA A 36 -16.17 -8.96 5.21
N ASN A 37 -15.80 -8.02 6.07
CA ASN A 37 -16.33 -6.67 6.07
C ASN A 37 -15.23 -5.70 5.63
N ARG A 38 -15.47 -5.02 4.51
CA ARG A 38 -14.49 -4.07 3.95
C ARG A 38 -14.20 -2.91 4.90
N ASP A 39 -15.20 -2.44 5.62
CA ASP A 39 -15.02 -1.34 6.58
C ASP A 39 -14.16 -1.77 7.77
N VAL A 40 -14.32 -3.00 8.24
CA VAL A 40 -13.47 -3.56 9.29
C VAL A 40 -12.04 -3.73 8.80
N CYS A 41 -11.85 -4.23 7.58
CA CYS A 41 -10.53 -4.35 6.97
C CYS A 41 -9.84 -2.99 6.85
N ALA A 42 -10.57 -1.98 6.38
CA ALA A 42 -10.05 -0.63 6.27
C ALA A 42 -9.65 -0.05 7.63
N ALA A 43 -10.45 -0.27 8.66
CA ALA A 43 -10.15 0.19 10.02
C ALA A 43 -8.89 -0.48 10.57
N ILE A 44 -8.73 -1.77 10.37
CA ILE A 44 -7.54 -2.51 10.80
C ILE A 44 -6.29 -1.98 10.10
N ALA A 45 -6.35 -1.81 8.78
CA ALA A 45 -5.22 -1.32 7.99
C ALA A 45 -4.83 0.11 8.41
N CYS A 46 -5.79 0.98 8.62
CA CYS A 46 -5.54 2.36 9.06
C CYS A 46 -4.92 2.41 10.45
N ASN A 47 -5.30 1.50 11.32
CA ASN A 47 -4.76 1.43 12.68
C ASN A 47 -3.32 0.89 12.69
N GLU A 48 -3.01 -0.06 11.81
CA GLU A 48 -1.70 -0.70 11.74
C GLU A 48 -0.66 0.18 11.03
N TRP A 49 -1.05 0.84 9.92
CA TRP A 49 -0.11 1.58 9.08
C TRP A 49 -0.53 3.04 8.95
N PHE A 50 0.37 3.94 9.37
CA PHE A 50 0.15 5.38 9.32
C PHE A 50 -0.01 5.90 7.89
N ASP A 51 0.82 5.42 6.96
CA ASP A 51 0.78 5.86 5.56
C ASP A 51 -0.52 5.44 4.86
N VAL A 52 -1.06 4.29 5.19
CA VAL A 52 -2.37 3.85 4.70
C VAL A 52 -3.47 4.81 5.18
N ARG A 53 -3.43 5.18 6.45
CA ARG A 53 -4.40 6.10 7.03
C ARG A 53 -4.31 7.50 6.41
N ALA A 54 -3.08 7.98 6.17
CA ALA A 54 -2.86 9.34 5.65
C ALA A 54 -3.14 9.46 4.16
N PHE A 55 -2.58 8.57 3.36
CA PHE A 55 -2.61 8.67 1.89
C PHE A 55 -3.62 7.72 1.23
N GLY A 56 -4.03 6.69 1.93
CA GLY A 56 -4.88 5.66 1.37
C GLY A 56 -4.09 4.55 0.69
N GLN A 57 -4.78 3.46 0.39
CA GLN A 57 -4.18 2.31 -0.27
C GLN A 57 -5.28 1.38 -0.78
N VAL A 58 -5.02 0.72 -1.89
CA VAL A 58 -5.88 -0.34 -2.42
C VAL A 58 -5.29 -1.69 -2.01
N PHE A 59 -6.11 -2.52 -1.39
CA PHE A 59 -5.75 -3.88 -0.99
C PHE A 59 -6.50 -4.85 -1.89
N ALA A 60 -5.82 -5.35 -2.91
CA ALA A 60 -6.37 -6.32 -3.85
C ALA A 60 -5.24 -7.27 -4.24
N PHE A 61 -5.28 -8.49 -3.74
CA PHE A 61 -4.24 -9.48 -3.94
C PHE A 61 -4.79 -10.75 -4.57
N LYS A 62 -3.96 -11.36 -5.40
CA LYS A 62 -4.29 -12.59 -6.10
C LYS A 62 -4.54 -13.72 -5.09
N GLY A 63 -5.62 -14.46 -5.28
CA GLY A 63 -6.00 -15.54 -4.37
C GLY A 63 -6.75 -15.12 -3.12
N ILE A 64 -6.89 -13.83 -2.87
CA ILE A 64 -7.68 -13.29 -1.75
C ILE A 64 -9.05 -12.87 -2.28
N PRO A 65 -10.15 -13.39 -1.73
CA PRO A 65 -11.49 -13.16 -2.28
C PRO A 65 -12.02 -11.74 -2.04
N VAL A 66 -11.50 -11.03 -1.05
CA VAL A 66 -11.97 -9.71 -0.68
C VAL A 66 -10.94 -8.66 -1.08
N SER A 67 -11.40 -7.61 -1.72
CA SER A 67 -10.59 -6.41 -1.98
C SER A 67 -11.25 -5.20 -1.37
N PHE A 68 -10.45 -4.24 -0.91
CA PHE A 68 -10.96 -2.99 -0.35
C PHE A 68 -9.99 -1.86 -0.61
N GLY A 69 -10.50 -0.63 -0.58
CA GLY A 69 -9.68 0.55 -0.73
C GLY A 69 -9.85 1.48 0.46
N VAL A 70 -8.77 2.13 0.84
CA VAL A 70 -8.77 3.20 1.83
C VAL A 70 -8.46 4.50 1.10
N ARG A 71 -9.28 5.53 1.33
CA ARG A 71 -9.01 6.88 0.82
C ARG A 71 -8.55 7.73 1.99
N GLY A 72 -7.30 8.20 1.91
CA GLY A 72 -6.74 9.06 2.95
C GLY A 72 -7.06 10.54 2.73
N PRO A 73 -6.99 11.36 3.79
CA PRO A 73 -7.23 12.80 3.68
C PRO A 73 -6.07 13.59 3.05
N VAL A 74 -4.89 12.99 2.93
CA VAL A 74 -3.69 13.67 2.41
C VAL A 74 -3.47 13.28 0.96
N SER A 75 -3.34 14.29 0.09
CA SER A 75 -2.98 14.07 -1.31
C SER A 75 -1.95 15.11 -1.73
N ILE A 76 -1.08 14.73 -2.66
CA ILE A 76 -0.04 15.60 -3.20
C ILE A 76 -0.45 15.98 -4.62
N HIS A 77 -0.62 17.26 -4.84
CA HIS A 77 -1.02 17.80 -6.13
C HIS A 77 0.14 18.48 -6.82
N GLN A 78 -0.13 19.02 -8.01
CA GLN A 78 0.81 19.78 -8.80
C GLN A 78 1.32 20.98 -8.00
N ALA A 79 2.61 21.20 -8.07
CA ALA A 79 3.25 22.39 -7.49
C ALA A 79 3.99 23.16 -8.58
N VAL A 80 4.02 24.48 -8.45
CA VAL A 80 4.67 25.35 -9.41
C VAL A 80 5.81 26.10 -8.70
N SER A 81 7.00 26.13 -9.32
CA SER A 81 8.14 26.82 -8.76
C SER A 81 7.93 28.34 -8.76
N LEU A 82 8.48 29.01 -7.75
CA LEU A 82 8.42 30.48 -7.64
C LEU A 82 9.49 31.18 -8.49
N SER A 83 10.49 30.43 -8.93
CA SER A 83 11.58 30.94 -9.75
C SER A 83 11.95 29.94 -10.85
N PRO A 84 12.66 30.38 -11.91
CA PRO A 84 13.11 29.43 -12.94
C PRO A 84 14.01 28.34 -12.34
N ILE A 85 13.80 27.10 -12.80
CA ILE A 85 14.56 25.92 -12.37
C ILE A 85 14.97 25.12 -13.59
N ASP A 86 16.00 24.28 -13.43
CA ASP A 86 16.39 23.32 -14.45
C ASP A 86 15.35 22.19 -14.53
N ILE A 87 14.99 21.81 -15.74
CA ILE A 87 14.00 20.76 -15.97
C ILE A 87 14.72 19.44 -16.12
N VAL A 88 14.30 18.46 -15.32
CA VAL A 88 14.79 17.08 -15.40
C VAL A 88 13.61 16.19 -15.76
N SER A 89 13.77 15.38 -16.79
CA SER A 89 12.78 14.39 -17.19
C SER A 89 13.29 13.01 -16.86
N MET A 90 12.54 12.28 -16.08
CA MET A 90 12.92 10.93 -15.61
C MET A 90 11.75 9.97 -15.79
N GLN A 91 12.08 8.74 -16.15
CA GLN A 91 11.10 7.67 -16.16
C GLN A 91 10.81 7.22 -14.73
N ILE A 92 9.54 7.15 -14.37
CA ILE A 92 9.12 6.63 -13.07
C ILE A 92 8.75 5.16 -13.26
N THR A 93 9.39 4.31 -12.47
CA THR A 93 9.11 2.88 -12.48
C THR A 93 8.51 2.43 -11.15
N LYS A 94 7.82 1.32 -11.17
CA LYS A 94 7.27 0.72 -9.97
C LYS A 94 8.40 0.26 -9.05
N SER A 95 8.41 0.75 -7.82
CA SER A 95 9.46 0.44 -6.84
C SER A 95 9.09 -0.65 -5.84
N VAL A 96 7.82 -1.09 -5.82
CA VAL A 96 7.32 -2.06 -4.85
C VAL A 96 6.46 -3.09 -5.55
N ASN A 97 6.68 -4.37 -5.26
CA ASN A 97 5.84 -5.46 -5.73
C ASN A 97 4.57 -5.59 -4.90
N SER A 98 3.44 -5.82 -5.55
CA SER A 98 2.19 -6.12 -4.88
C SER A 98 2.12 -7.58 -4.46
N GLU A 99 2.69 -8.47 -5.25
CA GLU A 99 2.60 -9.92 -5.08
C GLU A 99 3.97 -10.52 -4.76
N SER A 100 3.97 -11.59 -3.98
CA SER A 100 5.18 -12.32 -3.62
C SER A 100 5.83 -12.99 -4.82
N GLY A 101 7.15 -13.06 -4.83
CA GLY A 101 7.93 -13.80 -5.82
C GLY A 101 8.05 -13.13 -7.18
N LYS A 102 7.62 -11.88 -7.32
CA LYS A 102 7.75 -11.12 -8.56
C LYS A 102 8.84 -10.06 -8.43
N GLU A 103 9.47 -9.74 -9.56
CA GLU A 103 10.41 -8.64 -9.63
C GLU A 103 9.68 -7.30 -9.70
N SER A 104 10.28 -6.25 -9.13
CA SER A 104 9.69 -4.91 -9.09
C SER A 104 9.83 -4.12 -10.40
N LYS A 105 10.45 -4.69 -11.38
CA LYS A 105 10.71 -4.04 -12.67
C LYS A 105 9.80 -4.53 -13.76
#